data_2f5b137abd0e1dcfacb28d8430b9760d
#
_entry.id   2f5b137abd0e1dcfacb28d8430b9760d
#
_cell.length_a   1.000
_cell.length_b   1.000
_cell.length_c   1.000
_cell.angle_alpha   90.00
_cell.angle_beta   90.00
_cell.angle_gamma   90.00
#
_symmetry.space_group_name_H-M   'P 1'
#
loop_
_entity.id
_entity.type
_entity.pdbx_description
1 polymer ?
#
loop_
_entity_poly.entity_id
_entity_poly.type
_entity_poly.pdbx_seq_one_letter_code
_entity_poly.pdbx_strand_id
1 'polypeptide(L)'
;MSKIAASMLAFLRTGEFGPIKLGISRAELQDCLGEPKNWGPAKKAKQNAEIWKYGDVEFYFDDSDTLWMIFADHIENLRGGSAIEIDPWIFHGGLLAAAALDSFSAAAIPYERIHETLDDDTERYRVGAGVELIFADETKSMFCEEGVSPDARPGMTFNGFSYSVSAQSVKP
;
A
#
# COMPACT_ATOMS: atom_id res chain seq x y z
N MET A 1 -6.72 -18.97 -14.50
CA MET A 1 -5.40 -18.31 -14.49
C MET A 1 -4.70 -18.67 -13.20
N SER A 2 -3.39 -18.92 -13.22
CA SER A 2 -2.59 -19.01 -12.00
C SER A 2 -2.45 -17.62 -11.37
N LYS A 3 -2.38 -17.55 -10.04
CA LYS A 3 -2.08 -16.28 -9.35
C LYS A 3 -0.67 -15.83 -9.73
N ILE A 4 -0.47 -14.52 -9.85
CA ILE A 4 0.88 -13.97 -9.87
C ILE A 4 1.44 -13.91 -8.44
N ALA A 5 2.75 -14.04 -8.29
CA ALA A 5 3.41 -13.86 -7.00
C ALA A 5 3.91 -12.42 -6.86
N ALA A 6 3.69 -11.81 -5.69
CA ALA A 6 4.21 -10.49 -5.33
C ALA A 6 4.81 -10.56 -3.92
N SER A 7 6.06 -10.12 -3.75
CA SER A 7 6.71 -10.02 -2.45
C SER A 7 6.81 -8.55 -2.02
N MET A 8 6.35 -8.23 -0.81
CA MET A 8 6.46 -6.87 -0.26
C MET A 8 7.91 -6.44 -0.09
N LEU A 9 8.80 -7.37 0.29
CA LEU A 9 10.24 -7.07 0.37
C LEU A 9 10.83 -6.68 -1.00
N ALA A 10 10.49 -7.42 -2.06
CA ALA A 10 10.92 -7.10 -3.41
C ALA A 10 10.33 -5.78 -3.89
N PHE A 11 9.04 -5.54 -3.62
CA PHE A 11 8.35 -4.31 -3.96
C PHE A 11 9.01 -3.08 -3.34
N LEU A 12 9.36 -3.12 -2.06
CA LEU A 12 10.10 -2.03 -1.41
C LEU A 12 11.46 -1.77 -2.07
N ARG A 13 12.15 -2.80 -2.54
CA ARG A 13 13.48 -2.67 -3.14
C ARG A 13 13.45 -2.17 -4.57
N THR A 14 12.45 -2.55 -5.34
CA THR A 14 12.44 -2.36 -6.81
C THR A 14 11.35 -1.43 -7.32
N GLY A 15 10.27 -1.22 -6.54
CA GLY A 15 9.05 -0.57 -7.00
C GLY A 15 8.20 -1.46 -7.92
N GLU A 16 8.54 -2.74 -8.07
CA GLU A 16 7.76 -3.70 -8.87
C GLU A 16 6.93 -4.60 -7.96
N PHE A 17 5.61 -4.57 -8.12
CA PHE A 17 4.68 -5.41 -7.37
C PHE A 17 4.44 -6.74 -8.13
N GLY A 18 5.31 -7.70 -7.92
CA GLY A 18 5.43 -8.87 -8.79
C GLY A 18 5.85 -8.45 -10.21
N PRO A 19 5.12 -8.83 -11.26
CA PRO A 19 5.40 -8.36 -12.63
C PRO A 19 4.84 -6.97 -12.93
N ILE A 20 4.14 -6.33 -11.98
CA ILE A 20 3.43 -5.08 -12.18
C ILE A 20 4.33 -3.91 -11.76
N LYS A 21 4.44 -2.92 -12.63
CA LYS A 21 5.14 -1.66 -12.39
C LYS A 21 4.31 -0.46 -12.81
N LEU A 22 4.58 0.70 -12.24
CA LEU A 22 3.94 1.94 -12.69
C LEU A 22 4.26 2.21 -14.15
N GLY A 23 3.31 2.82 -14.86
CA GLY A 23 3.42 3.14 -16.28
C GLY A 23 2.89 2.07 -17.23
N ILE A 24 2.50 0.88 -16.76
CA ILE A 24 1.81 -0.09 -17.64
C ILE A 24 0.39 0.36 -17.93
N SER A 25 -0.12 -0.08 -19.07
CA SER A 25 -1.51 0.18 -19.46
C SER A 25 -2.50 -0.69 -18.68
N ARG A 26 -3.75 -0.26 -18.67
CA ARG A 26 -4.87 -1.05 -18.14
C ARG A 26 -4.98 -2.43 -18.79
N ALA A 27 -4.75 -2.52 -20.10
CA ALA A 27 -4.78 -3.77 -20.83
C ALA A 27 -3.68 -4.75 -20.38
N GLU A 28 -2.44 -4.25 -20.20
CA GLU A 28 -1.33 -5.06 -19.67
C GLU A 28 -1.60 -5.54 -18.24
N LEU A 29 -2.20 -4.70 -17.38
CA LEU A 29 -2.61 -5.13 -16.05
C LEU A 29 -3.68 -6.24 -16.12
N GLN A 30 -4.65 -6.12 -17.03
CA GLN A 30 -5.68 -7.14 -17.23
C GLN A 30 -5.10 -8.45 -17.75
N ASP A 31 -4.11 -8.41 -18.63
CA ASP A 31 -3.41 -9.59 -19.11
C ASP A 31 -2.66 -10.31 -17.97
N CYS A 32 -2.09 -9.56 -17.02
CA CYS A 32 -1.41 -10.11 -15.85
C CYS A 32 -2.38 -10.70 -14.80
N LEU A 33 -3.47 -9.98 -14.47
CA LEU A 33 -4.32 -10.28 -13.32
C LEU A 33 -5.69 -10.86 -13.68
N GLY A 34 -6.07 -10.77 -14.96
CA GLY A 34 -7.43 -11.02 -15.41
C GLY A 34 -8.37 -9.86 -15.05
N GLU A 35 -9.66 -10.10 -15.19
CA GLU A 35 -10.66 -9.08 -14.93
C GLU A 35 -10.78 -8.73 -13.45
N PRO A 36 -10.84 -7.44 -13.07
CA PRO A 36 -11.11 -7.04 -11.70
C PRO A 36 -12.55 -7.43 -11.32
N LYS A 37 -12.73 -7.85 -10.06
CA LYS A 37 -14.06 -8.13 -9.51
C LYS A 37 -14.71 -6.88 -8.90
N ASN A 38 -13.89 -5.92 -8.48
CA ASN A 38 -14.32 -4.65 -7.90
C ASN A 38 -13.59 -3.49 -8.56
N TRP A 39 -14.27 -2.34 -8.66
CA TRP A 39 -13.71 -1.11 -9.24
C TRP A 39 -14.38 0.14 -8.66
N GLY A 40 -13.74 1.29 -8.81
CA GLY A 40 -14.22 2.58 -8.34
C GLY A 40 -14.05 3.69 -9.38
N PRO A 41 -14.95 4.69 -9.39
CA PRO A 41 -16.21 4.71 -8.67
C PRO A 41 -17.25 3.74 -9.27
N ALA A 42 -18.07 3.13 -8.42
CA ALA A 42 -19.01 2.06 -8.82
C ALA A 42 -20.06 2.49 -9.88
N LYS A 43 -20.26 3.79 -10.08
CA LYS A 43 -21.17 4.35 -11.11
C LYS A 43 -20.57 4.33 -12.52
N LYS A 44 -19.25 4.21 -12.66
CA LYS A 44 -18.56 4.10 -13.95
C LYS A 44 -18.57 2.65 -14.44
N ALA A 45 -18.61 2.47 -15.74
CA ALA A 45 -18.37 1.15 -16.32
C ALA A 45 -16.91 0.74 -16.02
N LYS A 46 -16.67 -0.55 -15.79
CA LYS A 46 -15.37 -1.10 -15.40
C LYS A 46 -14.21 -0.61 -16.26
N GLN A 47 -14.39 -0.59 -17.59
CA GLN A 47 -13.36 -0.14 -18.54
C GLN A 47 -12.97 1.34 -18.39
N ASN A 48 -13.84 2.15 -17.77
CA ASN A 48 -13.65 3.59 -17.56
C ASN A 48 -13.47 3.93 -16.08
N ALA A 49 -13.34 2.92 -15.22
CA ALA A 49 -13.16 3.11 -13.80
C ALA A 49 -11.71 3.53 -13.50
N GLU A 50 -11.53 4.50 -12.64
CA GLU A 50 -10.20 5.02 -12.25
C GLU A 50 -9.44 4.01 -11.39
N ILE A 51 -10.15 3.14 -10.68
CA ILE A 51 -9.59 2.21 -9.71
C ILE A 51 -10.02 0.79 -10.06
N TRP A 52 -9.06 -0.12 -10.13
CA TRP A 52 -9.31 -1.56 -10.16
C TRP A 52 -8.80 -2.20 -8.87
N LYS A 53 -9.63 -3.08 -8.28
CA LYS A 53 -9.36 -3.72 -6.98
C LYS A 53 -9.15 -5.22 -7.12
N TYR A 54 -8.06 -5.72 -6.55
CA TYR A 54 -7.72 -7.15 -6.45
C TYR A 54 -7.41 -7.49 -4.99
N GLY A 55 -8.41 -7.97 -4.26
CA GLY A 55 -8.33 -8.10 -2.81
C GLY A 55 -8.23 -6.73 -2.14
N ASP A 56 -7.20 -6.54 -1.34
CA ASP A 56 -6.94 -5.28 -0.61
C ASP A 56 -6.10 -4.29 -1.45
N VAL A 57 -5.58 -4.74 -2.61
CA VAL A 57 -4.73 -3.90 -3.47
C VAL A 57 -5.55 -3.18 -4.53
N GLU A 58 -5.35 -1.88 -4.63
CA GLU A 58 -5.98 -0.97 -5.58
C GLU A 58 -4.95 -0.47 -6.61
N PHE A 59 -5.35 -0.48 -7.87
CA PHE A 59 -4.56 0.01 -8.99
C PHE A 59 -5.28 1.20 -9.61
N TYR A 60 -4.62 2.37 -9.60
CA TYR A 60 -5.19 3.63 -10.06
C TYR A 60 -4.67 3.99 -11.44
N PHE A 61 -5.60 4.31 -12.34
CA PHE A 61 -5.31 4.70 -13.72
C PHE A 61 -5.60 6.17 -13.95
N ASP A 62 -4.76 6.81 -14.74
CA ASP A 62 -4.98 8.16 -15.22
C ASP A 62 -5.90 8.19 -16.48
N ASP A 63 -6.15 9.40 -16.99
CA ASP A 63 -6.99 9.61 -18.18
C ASP A 63 -6.42 8.97 -19.45
N SER A 64 -5.16 8.57 -19.46
CA SER A 64 -4.48 7.86 -20.55
C SER A 64 -4.48 6.34 -20.38
N ASP A 65 -5.28 5.81 -19.43
CA ASP A 65 -5.32 4.40 -19.06
C ASP A 65 -3.96 3.83 -18.59
N THR A 66 -3.11 4.69 -18.01
CA THR A 66 -1.80 4.33 -17.50
C THR A 66 -1.84 4.17 -15.99
N LEU A 67 -1.27 3.10 -15.46
CA LEU A 67 -1.15 2.84 -14.02
C LEU A 67 -0.19 3.85 -13.40
N TRP A 68 -0.71 4.73 -12.54
CA TRP A 68 0.07 5.78 -11.90
C TRP A 68 0.24 5.58 -10.38
N MET A 69 -0.61 4.74 -9.75
CA MET A 69 -0.49 4.45 -8.32
C MET A 69 -0.95 3.04 -7.98
N ILE A 70 -0.22 2.40 -7.07
CA ILE A 70 -0.60 1.16 -6.38
C ILE A 70 -0.82 1.51 -4.92
N PHE A 71 -1.96 1.11 -4.36
CA PHE A 71 -2.42 1.53 -3.04
C PHE A 71 -3.06 0.37 -2.29
N ALA A 72 -2.97 0.41 -0.97
CA ALA A 72 -3.76 -0.41 -0.07
C ALA A 72 -3.86 0.28 1.30
N ASP A 73 -5.03 0.20 1.93
CA ASP A 73 -5.31 0.76 3.24
C ASP A 73 -6.10 -0.19 4.13
N HIS A 74 -6.21 0.15 5.41
CA HIS A 74 -6.97 -0.61 6.42
C HIS A 74 -6.68 -2.11 6.43
N ILE A 75 -5.38 -2.46 6.47
CA ILE A 75 -4.92 -3.83 6.26
C ILE A 75 -4.72 -4.55 7.60
N GLU A 76 -5.60 -5.49 7.92
CA GLU A 76 -5.29 -6.51 8.94
C GLU A 76 -4.35 -7.59 8.41
N ASN A 77 -4.63 -8.07 7.20
CA ASN A 77 -3.83 -9.06 6.48
C ASN A 77 -3.86 -8.70 5.00
N LEU A 78 -2.74 -8.38 4.43
CA LEU A 78 -2.62 -7.99 3.02
C LEU A 78 -2.97 -9.16 2.09
N ARG A 79 -4.07 -9.04 1.34
CA ARG A 79 -4.59 -10.09 0.46
C ARG A 79 -4.71 -9.59 -0.98
N GLY A 80 -4.20 -10.37 -1.91
CA GLY A 80 -4.32 -10.11 -3.36
C GLY A 80 -5.55 -10.74 -4.04
N GLY A 81 -6.54 -11.17 -3.24
CA GLY A 81 -7.74 -11.81 -3.75
C GLY A 81 -7.47 -13.11 -4.49
N SER A 82 -8.18 -13.32 -5.62
CA SER A 82 -8.03 -14.52 -6.46
C SER A 82 -6.90 -14.41 -7.49
N ALA A 83 -6.33 -13.22 -7.69
CA ALA A 83 -5.38 -12.94 -8.77
C ALA A 83 -3.93 -12.87 -8.31
N ILE A 84 -3.68 -12.47 -7.05
CA ILE A 84 -2.33 -12.20 -6.54
C ILE A 84 -2.09 -13.06 -5.30
N GLU A 85 -0.96 -13.75 -5.25
CA GLU A 85 -0.41 -14.37 -4.06
C GLU A 85 0.66 -13.45 -3.48
N ILE A 86 0.36 -12.83 -2.33
CA ILE A 86 1.23 -11.84 -1.71
C ILE A 86 2.05 -12.52 -0.61
N ASP A 87 3.39 -12.42 -0.69
CA ASP A 87 4.28 -12.61 0.43
C ASP A 87 4.34 -11.29 1.21
N PRO A 88 3.70 -11.20 2.38
CA PRO A 88 3.61 -9.94 3.13
C PRO A 88 4.93 -9.57 3.83
N TRP A 89 5.92 -10.47 3.87
CA TRP A 89 7.15 -10.29 4.64
C TRP A 89 6.83 -9.98 6.12
N ILE A 90 6.95 -8.69 6.55
CA ILE A 90 6.66 -8.25 7.93
C ILE A 90 5.28 -7.58 8.06
N PHE A 91 4.60 -7.29 6.94
CA PHE A 91 3.40 -6.45 6.95
C PHE A 91 2.16 -7.21 7.40
N HIS A 92 1.59 -6.77 8.52
CA HIS A 92 0.31 -7.21 9.08
C HIS A 92 -0.28 -6.07 9.92
N GLY A 93 -1.57 -6.09 10.23
CA GLY A 93 -2.28 -5.00 10.89
C GLY A 93 -1.79 -4.63 12.29
N GLY A 94 -1.05 -5.46 12.97
CA GLY A 94 -0.47 -5.13 14.29
C GLY A 94 1.01 -4.72 14.24
N LEU A 95 1.60 -4.54 13.06
CA LEU A 95 3.02 -4.18 12.94
C LEU A 95 3.26 -2.75 13.43
N LEU A 96 4.06 -2.60 14.47
CA LEU A 96 4.46 -1.29 15.00
C LEU A 96 5.47 -0.60 14.06
N ALA A 97 5.38 0.72 13.92
CA ALA A 97 6.30 1.52 13.13
C ALA A 97 7.76 1.27 13.54
N ALA A 98 8.08 1.27 14.83
CA ALA A 98 9.43 1.01 15.32
C ALA A 98 9.97 -0.37 14.87
N ALA A 99 9.16 -1.43 14.96
CA ALA A 99 9.55 -2.77 14.52
C ALA A 99 9.74 -2.86 12.99
N ALA A 100 8.96 -2.09 12.24
CA ALA A 100 9.14 -1.97 10.78
C ALA A 100 10.48 -1.30 10.45
N LEU A 101 10.83 -0.19 11.10
CA LEU A 101 12.09 0.53 10.88
C LEU A 101 13.32 -0.32 11.24
N ASP A 102 13.25 -1.10 12.33
CA ASP A 102 14.30 -2.08 12.69
C ASP A 102 14.47 -3.14 11.59
N SER A 103 13.34 -3.64 11.05
CA SER A 103 13.36 -4.63 9.96
C SER A 103 13.93 -4.06 8.66
N PHE A 104 13.63 -2.79 8.31
CA PHE A 104 14.21 -2.12 7.15
C PHE A 104 15.72 -1.96 7.32
N SER A 105 16.17 -1.54 8.51
CA SER A 105 17.58 -1.43 8.85
C SER A 105 18.30 -2.77 8.71
N ALA A 106 17.74 -3.84 9.25
CA ALA A 106 18.27 -5.20 9.15
C ALA A 106 18.34 -5.72 7.71
N ALA A 107 17.36 -5.33 6.88
CA ALA A 107 17.30 -5.69 5.46
C ALA A 107 18.12 -4.74 4.54
N ALA A 108 18.81 -3.74 5.12
CA ALA A 108 19.54 -2.68 4.40
C ALA A 108 18.66 -1.92 3.37
N ILE A 109 17.39 -1.64 3.73
CA ILE A 109 16.47 -0.85 2.93
C ILE A 109 16.49 0.58 3.49
N PRO A 110 16.82 1.60 2.68
CA PRO A 110 16.80 2.99 3.12
C PRO A 110 15.37 3.45 3.37
N TYR A 111 15.20 4.33 4.35
CA TYR A 111 13.92 4.97 4.62
C TYR A 111 14.10 6.39 5.13
N GLU A 112 13.07 7.22 4.93
CA GLU A 112 12.99 8.57 5.47
C GLU A 112 11.58 8.85 5.99
N ARG A 113 11.45 9.60 7.08
CA ARG A 113 10.16 10.08 7.59
C ARG A 113 9.67 11.25 6.75
N ILE A 114 8.41 11.18 6.29
CA ILE A 114 7.76 12.28 5.58
C ILE A 114 7.10 13.19 6.63
N HIS A 115 7.55 14.45 6.71
CA HIS A 115 7.09 15.41 7.72
C HIS A 115 5.81 16.17 7.36
N GLU A 116 5.22 15.94 6.21
CA GLU A 116 3.99 16.60 5.75
C GLU A 116 2.73 15.92 6.33
N THR A 117 2.69 15.68 7.61
CA THR A 117 1.47 15.18 8.23
C THR A 117 0.68 16.37 8.81
N LEU A 118 -0.48 16.63 8.20
CA LEU A 118 -1.49 17.54 8.75
C LEU A 118 -2.19 16.96 10.00
N ASP A 119 -1.83 15.72 10.36
CA ASP A 119 -2.51 14.93 11.37
C ASP A 119 -1.50 14.28 12.32
N ASP A 120 -1.62 14.60 13.63
CA ASP A 120 -0.76 14.02 14.68
C ASP A 120 -0.97 12.52 14.88
N ASP A 121 -1.97 11.94 14.22
CA ASP A 121 -2.41 10.55 14.38
C ASP A 121 -1.87 9.61 13.29
N THR A 122 -1.06 10.14 12.36
CA THR A 122 -0.43 9.33 11.31
C THR A 122 1.06 9.61 11.19
N GLU A 123 1.82 8.55 10.92
CA GLU A 123 3.22 8.64 10.51
C GLU A 123 3.38 8.06 9.10
N ARG A 124 4.17 8.74 8.27
CA ARG A 124 4.48 8.28 6.91
C ARG A 124 5.98 8.14 6.74
N TYR A 125 6.37 7.07 6.07
CA TYR A 125 7.76 6.78 5.74
C TYR A 125 7.87 6.44 4.26
N ARG A 126 8.82 7.08 3.58
CA ARG A 126 9.21 6.70 2.22
C ARG A 126 10.33 5.67 2.32
N VAL A 127 10.16 4.51 1.68
CA VAL A 127 11.00 3.33 1.88
C VAL A 127 11.48 2.80 0.53
N GLY A 128 12.76 2.49 0.45
CA GLY A 128 13.40 1.84 -0.71
C GLY A 128 13.19 2.58 -2.02
N ALA A 129 12.50 1.96 -2.97
CA ALA A 129 12.22 2.52 -4.29
C ALA A 129 11.23 3.70 -4.30
N GLY A 130 10.79 4.17 -3.13
CA GLY A 130 9.84 5.27 -3.01
C GLY A 130 8.42 4.83 -2.59
N VAL A 131 8.27 3.62 -2.07
CA VAL A 131 7.00 3.18 -1.49
C VAL A 131 6.74 3.95 -0.20
N GLU A 132 5.59 4.59 -0.10
CA GLU A 132 5.16 5.28 1.11
C GLU A 132 4.35 4.35 1.99
N LEU A 133 4.79 4.18 3.23
CA LEU A 133 4.10 3.40 4.25
C LEU A 133 3.38 4.33 5.22
N ILE A 134 2.18 3.94 5.59
CA ILE A 134 1.30 4.69 6.47
C ILE A 134 1.12 3.89 7.76
N PHE A 135 1.42 4.52 8.89
CA PHE A 135 1.15 3.99 10.23
C PHE A 135 0.18 4.94 10.92
N ALA A 136 -0.83 4.41 11.58
CA ALA A 136 -1.86 5.17 12.26
C ALA A 136 -2.01 4.73 13.72
N ASP A 137 -2.39 5.67 14.58
CA ASP A 137 -2.81 5.38 15.95
C ASP A 137 -4.31 5.08 15.94
N GLU A 138 -4.66 3.81 15.86
CA GLU A 138 -6.05 3.37 15.81
C GLU A 138 -6.87 3.73 17.06
N THR A 139 -6.22 4.06 18.19
CA THR A 139 -6.95 4.45 19.41
C THR A 139 -7.52 5.85 19.34
N LYS A 140 -7.03 6.68 18.45
CA LYS A 140 -7.54 8.03 18.19
C LYS A 140 -8.61 8.09 17.10
N SER A 141 -8.95 6.96 16.49
CA SER A 141 -10.09 6.88 15.57
C SER A 141 -11.35 7.38 16.27
N MET A 142 -12.17 8.18 15.59
CA MET A 142 -13.39 8.86 16.11
C MET A 142 -14.45 7.92 16.70
N PHE A 143 -14.18 6.62 16.80
CA PHE A 143 -15.05 5.59 17.38
C PHE A 143 -14.48 4.94 18.63
N CYS A 144 -13.46 5.52 19.29
CA CYS A 144 -13.02 5.02 20.60
C CYS A 144 -14.13 5.23 21.61
N GLU A 145 -14.76 4.15 22.03
CA GLU A 145 -15.67 4.14 23.18
C GLU A 145 -14.94 4.70 24.41
N GLU A 146 -15.63 5.53 25.19
CA GLU A 146 -15.16 6.08 26.45
C GLU A 146 -14.72 4.92 27.38
N GLY A 147 -13.44 4.84 27.68
CA GLY A 147 -12.95 3.88 28.69
C GLY A 147 -11.53 3.34 28.51
N VAL A 148 -10.81 3.71 27.47
CA VAL A 148 -9.40 3.28 27.32
C VAL A 148 -8.51 4.23 28.12
N SER A 149 -7.71 3.69 29.07
CA SER A 149 -6.78 4.45 29.88
C SER A 149 -5.79 5.22 29.01
N PRO A 150 -5.59 6.55 29.27
CA PRO A 150 -4.64 7.37 28.52
C PRO A 150 -3.17 6.93 28.63
N ASP A 151 -2.85 6.01 29.56
CA ASP A 151 -1.50 5.48 29.74
C ASP A 151 -1.16 4.31 28.82
N ALA A 152 -2.16 3.73 28.13
CA ALA A 152 -1.97 2.68 27.13
C ALA A 152 -2.06 3.30 25.73
N ARG A 153 -1.07 4.10 25.31
CA ARG A 153 -0.94 4.49 23.91
C ARG A 153 -0.46 3.27 23.13
N PRO A 154 -1.30 2.59 22.38
CA PRO A 154 -0.80 1.65 21.37
C PRO A 154 0.08 2.47 20.43
N GLY A 155 1.25 1.99 20.12
CA GLY A 155 2.13 2.63 19.17
C GLY A 155 1.49 2.67 17.79
N MET A 156 1.99 3.51 16.91
CA MET A 156 1.57 3.59 15.51
C MET A 156 1.65 2.24 14.85
N THR A 157 0.53 1.73 14.34
CA THR A 157 0.42 0.43 13.68
C THR A 157 0.31 0.58 12.17
N PHE A 158 0.79 -0.42 11.43
CA PHE A 158 0.73 -0.43 9.96
C PHE A 158 -0.72 -0.38 9.49
N ASN A 159 -1.04 0.66 8.70
CA ASN A 159 -2.36 0.87 8.14
C ASN A 159 -2.40 0.59 6.63
N GLY A 160 -1.34 0.94 5.90
CA GLY A 160 -1.33 0.75 4.47
C GLY A 160 -0.09 1.28 3.77
N PHE A 161 -0.14 1.25 2.45
CA PHE A 161 0.93 1.79 1.60
C PHE A 161 0.39 2.49 0.36
N SER A 162 1.19 3.39 -0.20
CA SER A 162 1.02 3.94 -1.53
C SER A 162 2.34 3.94 -2.29
N TYR A 163 2.28 3.76 -3.61
CA TYR A 163 3.41 3.90 -4.50
C TYR A 163 2.95 4.57 -5.79
N SER A 164 3.47 5.77 -6.07
CA SER A 164 3.02 6.58 -7.19
C SER A 164 4.17 7.17 -8.00
N VAL A 165 3.87 7.62 -9.20
CA VAL A 165 4.86 8.26 -10.09
C VAL A 165 5.50 9.48 -9.44
N SER A 166 4.76 10.24 -8.62
CA SER A 166 5.28 11.40 -7.89
C SER A 166 6.29 11.04 -6.81
N ALA A 167 6.22 9.83 -6.25
CA ALA A 167 7.14 9.35 -5.23
C ALA A 167 8.51 8.92 -5.80
N GLN A 168 8.60 8.64 -7.10
CA GLN A 168 9.84 8.23 -7.77
C GLN A 168 10.88 9.35 -7.93
N SER A 169 10.54 10.59 -7.63
CA SER A 169 11.41 11.75 -7.86
C SER A 169 12.41 12.05 -6.72
N VAL A 170 12.69 11.11 -5.83
CA VAL A 170 13.78 11.27 -4.87
C VAL A 170 15.09 10.96 -5.57
N LYS A 171 15.82 12.02 -5.94
CA LYS A 171 17.21 11.92 -6.43
C LYS A 171 18.09 11.33 -5.35
N PRO A 172 19.08 10.50 -5.75
CA PRO A 172 20.10 9.98 -4.86
C PRO A 172 20.95 11.07 -4.20
#